data_86eae57b66fd90ab9ced40cfc885f2b1
#
_entry.id   86eae57b66fd90ab9ced40cfc885f2b1
#
_cell.length_a   1.000
_cell.length_b   1.000
_cell.length_c   1.000
_cell.angle_alpha   90.00
_cell.angle_beta   90.00
_cell.angle_gamma   90.00
#
_symmetry.space_group_name_H-M   'P 1'
#
loop_
_entity.id
_entity.type
_entity.pdbx_description
1 polymer ?
#
loop_
_entity_poly.entity_id
_entity_poly.type
_entity_poly.pdbx_seq_one_letter_code
_entity_poly.pdbx_strand_id
1 'polypeptide(L)'
;IVSVLGVFLAIYLKKRRDEALKQVKGFGYENEIRENKIKVNWTILIGSLIFVIFSLGVGSFNIPFAQEIVFLGSVMIILFLMGRLIKELPESQRLMIVGTAIIIFTFRAIPNPGPGMNWFEIDVLGFNEQFFSVLSLLSSLLTLLGIIALRPYIAKNSIAKVIVVLSLAGAVLFLPSIGMYYGFHNWTASVSAGIVDARFIAIINTALESPLGQVAMIPLLAWIAKNAPSNMKATFFAVFASFTNLALSASALLTKYLNEIFVITRGVKNKVTGEIVSTSDYSELGLLLITVAILTLALPLGAIF
;
A
#
# COMPACT_ATOMS: atom_id res chain seq x y z
N ILE A 1 -15.19 -12.67 5.79
CA ILE A 1 -15.37 -13.56 6.98
C ILE A 1 -14.39 -13.12 8.09
N VAL A 2 -13.07 -13.00 7.85
CA VAL A 2 -12.05 -12.63 8.85
C VAL A 2 -12.37 -11.27 9.50
N SER A 3 -12.76 -10.26 8.72
CA SER A 3 -13.12 -8.93 9.24
C SER A 3 -14.31 -8.97 10.18
N VAL A 4 -15.32 -9.77 9.86
CA VAL A 4 -16.53 -9.96 10.68
C VAL A 4 -16.18 -10.64 12.01
N LEU A 5 -15.36 -11.71 11.97
CA LEU A 5 -14.86 -12.38 13.17
C LEU A 5 -14.04 -11.42 14.04
N GLY A 6 -13.21 -10.57 13.43
CA GLY A 6 -12.43 -9.54 14.14
C GLY A 6 -13.34 -8.55 14.89
N VAL A 7 -14.44 -8.09 14.27
CA VAL A 7 -15.41 -7.20 14.91
C VAL A 7 -16.11 -7.89 16.09
N PHE A 8 -16.57 -9.15 15.91
CA PHE A 8 -17.17 -9.90 17.00
C PHE A 8 -16.21 -10.13 18.17
N LEU A 9 -14.96 -10.47 17.87
CA LEU A 9 -13.92 -10.62 18.90
C LEU A 9 -13.66 -9.31 19.65
N ALA A 10 -13.59 -8.19 18.94
CA ALA A 10 -13.40 -6.86 19.54
C ALA A 10 -14.57 -6.48 20.46
N ILE A 11 -15.81 -6.73 20.03
CA ILE A 11 -17.03 -6.52 20.86
C ILE A 11 -17.00 -7.41 22.10
N TYR A 12 -16.66 -8.69 21.94
CA TYR A 12 -16.57 -9.63 23.05
C TYR A 12 -15.51 -9.22 24.08
N LEU A 13 -14.29 -8.86 23.62
CA LEU A 13 -13.20 -8.41 24.49
C LEU A 13 -13.55 -7.11 25.20
N LYS A 14 -14.21 -6.16 24.50
CA LYS A 14 -14.73 -4.94 25.12
C LYS A 14 -15.73 -5.26 26.23
N LYS A 15 -16.69 -6.12 25.98
CA LYS A 15 -17.69 -6.53 26.99
C LYS A 15 -17.02 -7.14 28.22
N ARG A 16 -16.08 -8.07 28.02
CA ARG A 16 -15.31 -8.67 29.12
C ARG A 16 -14.51 -7.64 29.93
N ARG A 17 -13.87 -6.70 29.25
CA ARG A 17 -13.16 -5.59 29.91
C ARG A 17 -14.10 -4.74 30.74
N ASP A 18 -15.27 -4.39 30.19
CA ASP A 18 -16.25 -3.54 30.86
C ASP A 18 -16.88 -4.27 32.09
N GLU A 19 -17.04 -5.59 32.02
CA GLU A 19 -17.45 -6.43 33.15
C GLU A 19 -16.37 -6.48 34.25
N ALA A 20 -15.10 -6.68 33.87
CA ALA A 20 -13.98 -6.66 34.80
C ALA A 20 -13.84 -5.29 35.51
N LEU A 21 -14.00 -4.19 34.76
CA LEU A 21 -13.98 -2.83 35.31
C LEU A 21 -15.15 -2.57 36.28
N LYS A 22 -16.35 -3.15 36.05
CA LYS A 22 -17.48 -3.08 36.99
C LYS A 22 -17.18 -3.82 38.30
N GLN A 23 -16.49 -4.96 38.22
CA GLN A 23 -16.06 -5.70 39.42
C GLN A 23 -15.04 -4.92 40.23
N VAL A 24 -14.08 -4.25 39.58
CA VAL A 24 -13.06 -3.41 40.24
C VAL A 24 -13.65 -2.15 40.85
N LYS A 25 -14.68 -1.54 40.24
CA LYS A 25 -15.41 -0.39 40.79
C LYS A 25 -16.06 -0.70 42.15
N GLY A 26 -16.42 -1.94 42.41
CA GLY A 26 -16.93 -2.38 43.71
C GLY A 26 -15.92 -2.31 44.88
N PHE A 27 -14.62 -2.08 44.58
CA PHE A 27 -13.51 -1.97 45.56
C PHE A 27 -13.01 -0.55 45.83
N GLY A 28 -13.79 0.49 45.53
CA GLY A 28 -13.48 1.86 46.01
C GLY A 28 -12.50 2.66 45.16
N TYR A 29 -12.12 2.21 43.99
CA TYR A 29 -11.32 2.98 43.02
C TYR A 29 -12.18 3.93 42.15
N GLU A 30 -12.93 4.81 42.82
CA GLU A 30 -13.93 5.68 42.14
C GLU A 30 -13.32 6.92 41.45
N ASN A 31 -12.06 7.25 41.65
CA ASN A 31 -11.55 8.58 41.30
C ASN A 31 -10.69 8.69 40.03
N GLU A 32 -10.41 7.62 39.29
CA GLU A 32 -9.56 7.70 38.08
C GLU A 32 -10.25 7.38 36.75
N ILE A 33 -11.47 6.89 36.78
CA ILE A 33 -12.25 6.67 35.55
C ILE A 33 -13.31 7.77 35.44
N ARG A 34 -12.92 9.04 35.37
CA ARG A 34 -13.75 10.03 34.71
C ARG A 34 -13.91 9.54 33.26
N GLU A 35 -15.12 9.09 32.95
CA GLU A 35 -15.56 8.94 31.55
C GLU A 35 -15.28 10.29 30.88
N ASN A 36 -14.13 10.41 30.23
CA ASN A 36 -13.93 11.43 29.24
C ASN A 36 -14.99 11.15 28.18
N LYS A 37 -16.17 11.78 28.30
CA LYS A 37 -17.21 11.75 27.28
C LYS A 37 -16.53 12.12 25.99
N ILE A 38 -16.29 11.14 25.13
CA ILE A 38 -15.67 11.34 23.83
C ILE A 38 -16.58 12.29 23.08
N LYS A 39 -16.18 13.55 22.97
CA LYS A 39 -16.91 14.52 22.16
C LYS A 39 -16.82 14.08 20.71
N VAL A 40 -17.97 13.83 20.11
CA VAL A 40 -18.04 13.47 18.68
C VAL A 40 -17.49 14.65 17.86
N ASN A 41 -16.47 14.38 17.06
CA ASN A 41 -15.94 15.37 16.12
C ASN A 41 -16.81 15.39 14.85
N TRP A 42 -17.87 16.21 14.91
CA TRP A 42 -18.83 16.34 13.81
C TRP A 42 -18.19 16.73 12.47
N THR A 43 -17.12 17.54 12.50
CA THR A 43 -16.41 17.94 11.27
C THR A 43 -15.83 16.71 10.56
N ILE A 44 -15.23 15.79 11.31
CA ILE A 44 -14.67 14.56 10.74
C ILE A 44 -15.76 13.61 10.27
N LEU A 45 -16.82 13.43 11.07
CA LEU A 45 -17.94 12.57 10.69
C LEU A 45 -18.62 13.06 9.40
N ILE A 46 -18.97 14.34 9.33
CA ILE A 46 -19.62 14.94 8.15
C ILE A 46 -18.66 14.94 6.96
N GLY A 47 -17.38 15.31 7.16
CA GLY A 47 -16.37 15.27 6.11
C GLY A 47 -16.14 13.87 5.54
N SER A 48 -16.16 12.83 6.39
CA SER A 48 -16.08 11.44 5.95
C SER A 48 -17.32 11.02 5.16
N LEU A 49 -18.51 11.47 5.56
CA LEU A 49 -19.75 11.21 4.82
C LEU A 49 -19.74 11.89 3.44
N ILE A 50 -19.30 13.15 3.38
CA ILE A 50 -19.12 13.90 2.11
C ILE A 50 -18.15 13.16 1.20
N PHE A 51 -17.02 12.67 1.76
CA PHE A 51 -16.04 11.90 1.01
C PHE A 51 -16.67 10.64 0.37
N VAL A 52 -17.45 9.88 1.14
CA VAL A 52 -18.13 8.66 0.63
C VAL A 52 -19.13 9.00 -0.47
N ILE A 53 -20.00 9.98 -0.23
CA ILE A 53 -21.02 10.41 -1.22
C ILE A 53 -20.35 10.92 -2.51
N PHE A 54 -19.31 11.74 -2.39
CA PHE A 54 -18.55 12.24 -3.52
C PHE A 54 -17.89 11.12 -4.31
N SER A 55 -17.16 10.22 -3.63
CA SER A 55 -16.42 9.14 -4.29
C SER A 55 -17.35 8.14 -4.98
N LEU A 56 -18.45 7.75 -4.33
CA LEU A 56 -19.45 6.86 -4.94
C LEU A 56 -20.22 7.59 -6.04
N GLY A 57 -20.62 8.83 -5.84
CA GLY A 57 -21.35 9.62 -6.80
C GLY A 57 -20.57 9.78 -8.11
N VAL A 58 -19.35 10.35 -8.04
CA VAL A 58 -18.53 10.55 -9.24
C VAL A 58 -18.11 9.21 -9.87
N GLY A 59 -17.74 8.21 -9.05
CA GLY A 59 -17.32 6.90 -9.54
C GLY A 59 -18.44 6.08 -10.20
N SER A 60 -19.71 6.39 -9.91
CA SER A 60 -20.88 5.71 -10.52
C SER A 60 -21.29 6.30 -11.88
N PHE A 61 -20.84 7.50 -12.19
CA PHE A 61 -21.13 8.15 -13.48
C PHE A 61 -19.99 7.93 -14.47
N ASN A 62 -20.33 7.69 -15.72
CA ASN A 62 -19.34 7.54 -16.81
C ASN A 62 -18.86 8.92 -17.30
N ILE A 63 -18.14 9.63 -16.41
CA ILE A 63 -17.63 10.98 -16.63
C ILE A 63 -16.17 10.87 -17.13
N PRO A 64 -15.77 11.64 -18.15
CA PRO A 64 -14.36 11.74 -18.54
C PRO A 64 -13.51 12.16 -17.33
N PHE A 65 -12.34 11.54 -17.16
CA PHE A 65 -11.43 11.78 -16.04
C PHE A 65 -12.06 11.53 -14.65
N ALA A 66 -13.04 10.62 -14.53
CA ALA A 66 -13.69 10.32 -13.25
C ALA A 66 -12.69 9.93 -12.15
N GLN A 67 -11.67 9.15 -12.49
CA GLN A 67 -10.63 8.72 -11.53
C GLN A 67 -9.81 9.91 -11.00
N GLU A 68 -9.43 10.83 -11.87
CA GLU A 68 -8.69 12.07 -11.53
C GLU A 68 -9.55 12.99 -10.67
N ILE A 69 -10.83 13.15 -11.03
CA ILE A 69 -11.78 13.98 -10.25
C ILE A 69 -11.96 13.40 -8.84
N VAL A 70 -12.18 12.08 -8.74
CA VAL A 70 -12.30 11.39 -7.44
C VAL A 70 -11.01 11.53 -6.65
N PHE A 71 -9.86 11.35 -7.27
CA PHE A 71 -8.57 11.49 -6.61
C PHE A 71 -8.37 12.91 -6.07
N LEU A 72 -8.51 13.95 -6.91
CA LEU A 72 -8.31 15.35 -6.51
C LEU A 72 -9.30 15.79 -5.43
N GLY A 73 -10.58 15.44 -5.58
CA GLY A 73 -11.59 15.73 -4.56
C GLY A 73 -11.31 15.00 -3.24
N SER A 74 -10.86 13.75 -3.32
CA SER A 74 -10.45 12.98 -2.12
C SER A 74 -9.22 13.59 -1.44
N VAL A 75 -8.22 14.03 -2.21
CA VAL A 75 -7.05 14.78 -1.70
C VAL A 75 -7.52 16.02 -0.92
N MET A 76 -8.37 16.85 -1.52
CA MET A 76 -8.85 18.08 -0.88
C MET A 76 -9.58 17.80 0.43
N ILE A 77 -10.50 16.83 0.44
CA ILE A 77 -11.28 16.46 1.63
C ILE A 77 -10.36 15.91 2.72
N ILE A 78 -9.48 14.97 2.38
CA ILE A 78 -8.57 14.33 3.36
C ILE A 78 -7.57 15.34 3.92
N LEU A 79 -6.99 16.21 3.09
CA LEU A 79 -6.08 17.26 3.55
C LEU A 79 -6.79 18.28 4.44
N PHE A 80 -8.05 18.64 4.14
CA PHE A 80 -8.86 19.47 5.02
C PHE A 80 -9.09 18.81 6.39
N LEU A 81 -9.50 17.55 6.41
CA LEU A 81 -9.73 16.80 7.65
C LEU A 81 -8.43 16.62 8.45
N MET A 82 -7.33 16.29 7.77
CA MET A 82 -6.02 16.17 8.38
C MET A 82 -5.53 17.50 8.96
N GLY A 83 -5.70 18.61 8.20
CA GLY A 83 -5.34 19.95 8.66
C GLY A 83 -6.12 20.37 9.91
N ARG A 84 -7.40 20.01 10.01
CA ARG A 84 -8.20 20.26 11.22
C ARG A 84 -7.71 19.43 12.40
N LEU A 85 -7.37 18.16 12.14
CA LEU A 85 -6.97 17.23 13.18
C LEU A 85 -5.59 17.56 13.75
N ILE A 86 -4.60 17.90 12.91
CA ILE A 86 -3.24 18.22 13.37
C ILE A 86 -3.17 19.53 14.15
N LYS A 87 -4.16 20.45 14.00
CA LYS A 87 -4.23 21.68 14.82
C LYS A 87 -4.36 21.41 16.32
N GLU A 88 -4.86 20.23 16.70
CA GLU A 88 -4.94 19.78 18.09
C GLU A 88 -3.57 19.39 18.69
N LEU A 89 -2.53 19.29 17.85
CA LEU A 89 -1.17 18.91 18.27
C LEU A 89 -0.29 20.16 18.50
N PRO A 90 0.73 20.08 19.37
CA PRO A 90 1.80 21.06 19.47
C PRO A 90 2.52 21.27 18.14
N GLU A 91 3.05 22.46 17.88
CA GLU A 91 3.65 22.84 16.60
C GLU A 91 4.80 21.92 16.17
N SER A 92 5.68 21.56 17.09
CA SER A 92 6.79 20.64 16.83
C SER A 92 6.32 19.25 16.36
N GLN A 93 5.20 18.78 16.91
CA GLN A 93 4.60 17.50 16.51
C GLN A 93 3.87 17.60 15.17
N ARG A 94 3.30 18.79 14.84
CA ARG A 94 2.65 19.00 13.52
C ARG A 94 3.65 18.86 12.37
N LEU A 95 4.79 19.51 12.46
CA LEU A 95 5.84 19.43 11.44
C LEU A 95 6.35 17.99 11.27
N MET A 96 6.57 17.29 12.38
CA MET A 96 7.03 15.90 12.35
C MET A 96 6.02 14.97 11.67
N ILE A 97 4.73 15.07 12.02
CA ILE A 97 3.71 14.19 11.42
C ILE A 97 3.46 14.51 9.96
N VAL A 98 3.48 15.78 9.56
CA VAL A 98 3.32 16.19 8.15
C VAL A 98 4.48 15.68 7.32
N GLY A 99 5.73 15.89 7.76
CA GLY A 99 6.91 15.36 7.07
C GLY A 99 6.87 13.84 6.93
N THR A 100 6.54 13.15 8.03
CA THR A 100 6.36 11.69 8.02
C THR A 100 5.28 11.25 7.03
N ALA A 101 4.14 11.93 7.02
CA ALA A 101 3.03 11.61 6.12
C ALA A 101 3.43 11.80 4.65
N ILE A 102 4.14 12.87 4.30
CA ILE A 102 4.63 13.14 2.94
C ILE A 102 5.59 12.04 2.50
N ILE A 103 6.58 11.69 3.32
CA ILE A 103 7.55 10.63 3.00
C ILE A 103 6.85 9.28 2.76
N ILE A 104 5.89 8.92 3.60
CA ILE A 104 5.14 7.66 3.44
C ILE A 104 4.21 7.73 2.23
N PHE A 105 3.58 8.89 1.98
CA PHE A 105 2.74 9.08 0.81
C PHE A 105 3.53 8.88 -0.48
N THR A 106 4.68 9.53 -0.64
CA THR A 106 5.51 9.40 -1.84
C THR A 106 6.04 8.00 -2.03
N PHE A 107 6.41 7.30 -0.96
CA PHE A 107 6.81 5.89 -1.03
C PHE A 107 5.65 4.98 -1.46
N ARG A 108 4.44 5.21 -0.97
CA ARG A 108 3.27 4.40 -1.35
C ARG A 108 2.65 4.78 -2.68
N ALA A 109 2.95 5.98 -3.18
CA ALA A 109 2.50 6.46 -4.49
C ALA A 109 3.37 5.98 -5.66
N ILE A 110 4.41 5.17 -5.40
CA ILE A 110 5.24 4.57 -6.45
C ILE A 110 4.35 3.77 -7.41
N PRO A 111 4.39 4.03 -8.73
CA PRO A 111 3.62 3.26 -9.70
C PRO A 111 4.15 1.85 -9.83
N ASN A 112 3.30 0.94 -10.30
CA ASN A 112 3.69 -0.41 -10.70
C ASN A 112 3.61 -0.56 -12.23
N PRO A 113 4.17 -1.64 -12.82
CA PRO A 113 4.16 -1.84 -14.27
C PRO A 113 2.75 -2.02 -14.87
N GLY A 114 1.74 -2.25 -14.05
CA GLY A 114 0.39 -2.51 -14.54
C GLY A 114 0.20 -3.92 -15.11
N PRO A 115 -0.88 -4.14 -15.87
CA PRO A 115 -1.25 -5.47 -16.36
C PRO A 115 -0.29 -6.03 -17.40
N GLY A 116 0.46 -5.18 -18.12
CA GLY A 116 1.38 -5.60 -19.17
C GLY A 116 2.47 -6.56 -18.68
N MET A 117 2.96 -6.37 -17.44
CA MET A 117 3.92 -7.30 -16.84
C MET A 117 3.31 -8.69 -16.62
N ASN A 118 2.10 -8.78 -16.06
CA ASN A 118 1.41 -10.06 -15.86
C ASN A 118 1.12 -10.77 -17.19
N TRP A 119 0.77 -10.03 -18.24
CA TRP A 119 0.57 -10.61 -19.57
C TRP A 119 1.88 -11.19 -20.13
N PHE A 120 2.98 -10.48 -20.00
CA PHE A 120 4.30 -10.97 -20.39
C PHE A 120 4.70 -12.23 -19.60
N GLU A 121 4.46 -12.25 -18.29
CA GLU A 121 4.73 -13.40 -17.45
C GLU A 121 3.92 -14.64 -17.87
N ILE A 122 2.66 -14.47 -18.27
CA ILE A 122 1.79 -15.56 -18.76
C ILE A 122 2.21 -15.99 -20.16
N ASP A 123 2.29 -15.03 -21.08
CA ASP A 123 2.37 -15.31 -22.53
C ASP A 123 3.80 -15.65 -22.98
N VAL A 124 4.82 -15.08 -22.32
CA VAL A 124 6.24 -15.27 -22.68
C VAL A 124 6.98 -16.15 -21.70
N LEU A 125 6.83 -15.93 -20.37
CA LEU A 125 7.51 -16.74 -19.35
C LEU A 125 6.77 -18.04 -19.02
N GLY A 126 5.53 -18.23 -19.51
CA GLY A 126 4.74 -19.44 -19.32
C GLY A 126 4.26 -19.67 -17.87
N PHE A 127 4.04 -18.58 -17.12
CA PHE A 127 3.46 -18.68 -15.78
C PHE A 127 1.97 -18.98 -15.88
N ASN A 128 1.50 -19.95 -15.11
CA ASN A 128 0.09 -20.31 -15.05
C ASN A 128 -0.57 -19.79 -13.76
N GLU A 129 -1.89 -19.84 -13.71
CA GLU A 129 -2.69 -19.37 -12.56
C GLU A 129 -2.29 -20.07 -11.24
N GLN A 130 -1.96 -21.37 -11.30
CA GLN A 130 -1.52 -22.11 -10.13
C GLN A 130 -0.21 -21.58 -9.60
N PHE A 131 0.74 -21.22 -10.47
CA PHE A 131 2.02 -20.63 -10.07
C PHE A 131 1.83 -19.26 -9.42
N PHE A 132 0.98 -18.39 -9.97
CA PHE A 132 0.63 -17.11 -9.34
C PHE A 132 -0.04 -17.28 -7.97
N SER A 133 -0.87 -18.31 -7.81
CA SER A 133 -1.47 -18.65 -6.51
C SER A 133 -0.42 -19.04 -5.47
N VAL A 134 0.60 -19.80 -5.89
CA VAL A 134 1.75 -20.17 -5.03
C VAL A 134 2.55 -18.92 -4.64
N LEU A 135 2.87 -18.04 -5.61
CA LEU A 135 3.57 -16.78 -5.33
C LEU A 135 2.78 -15.88 -4.37
N SER A 136 1.47 -15.77 -4.56
CA SER A 136 0.59 -14.98 -3.69
C SER A 136 0.53 -15.52 -2.26
N LEU A 137 0.46 -16.84 -2.09
CA LEU A 137 0.51 -17.49 -0.78
C LEU A 137 1.87 -17.25 -0.10
N LEU A 138 2.96 -17.46 -0.82
CA LEU A 138 4.32 -17.22 -0.35
C LEU A 138 4.49 -15.76 0.08
N SER A 139 4.06 -14.82 -0.77
CA SER A 139 4.09 -13.39 -0.50
C SER A 139 3.33 -13.05 0.79
N SER A 140 2.12 -13.57 0.96
CA SER A 140 1.29 -13.30 2.15
C SER A 140 1.95 -13.79 3.45
N LEU A 141 2.51 -15.00 3.43
CA LEU A 141 3.21 -15.57 4.58
C LEU A 141 4.48 -14.80 4.92
N LEU A 142 5.30 -14.48 3.91
CA LEU A 142 6.56 -13.78 4.11
C LEU A 142 6.37 -12.31 4.48
N THR A 143 5.32 -11.66 4.00
CA THR A 143 4.92 -10.31 4.45
C THR A 143 4.65 -10.32 5.96
N LEU A 144 3.89 -11.29 6.46
CA LEU A 144 3.61 -11.42 7.90
C LEU A 144 4.90 -11.64 8.71
N LEU A 145 5.76 -12.55 8.26
CA LEU A 145 7.05 -12.79 8.90
C LEU A 145 7.97 -11.57 8.82
N GLY A 146 7.96 -10.85 7.70
CA GLY A 146 8.72 -9.62 7.50
C GLY A 146 8.34 -8.51 8.47
N ILE A 147 7.05 -8.33 8.73
CA ILE A 147 6.55 -7.35 9.73
C ILE A 147 7.14 -7.67 11.11
N ILE A 148 7.15 -8.94 11.51
CA ILE A 148 7.69 -9.37 12.81
C ILE A 148 9.21 -9.19 12.86
N ALA A 149 9.92 -9.65 11.82
CA ALA A 149 11.39 -9.62 11.77
C ALA A 149 11.95 -8.19 11.68
N LEU A 150 11.29 -7.30 10.91
CA LEU A 150 11.76 -5.93 10.70
C LEU A 150 11.32 -4.95 11.79
N ARG A 151 10.39 -5.35 12.67
CA ARG A 151 9.90 -4.51 13.78
C ARG A 151 11.02 -3.88 14.61
N PRO A 152 12.06 -4.60 15.08
CA PRO A 152 13.13 -3.99 15.87
C PRO A 152 13.98 -2.99 15.09
N TYR A 153 14.16 -3.20 13.78
CA TYR A 153 14.85 -2.26 12.91
C TYR A 153 14.05 -0.96 12.77
N ILE A 154 12.74 -1.07 12.53
CA ILE A 154 11.83 0.08 12.38
C ILE A 154 11.79 0.90 13.69
N ALA A 155 11.72 0.23 14.83
CA ALA A 155 11.62 0.90 16.13
C ALA A 155 12.88 1.71 16.50
N LYS A 156 14.05 1.32 15.97
CA LYS A 156 15.35 1.94 16.29
C LYS A 156 15.77 3.03 15.31
N ASN A 157 15.17 3.12 14.13
CA ASN A 157 15.60 4.02 13.07
C ASN A 157 14.54 5.09 12.79
N SER A 158 14.98 6.24 12.24
CA SER A 158 14.07 7.27 11.74
C SER A 158 13.28 6.77 10.53
N ILE A 159 12.08 7.31 10.33
CA ILE A 159 11.22 6.94 9.22
C ILE A 159 11.91 7.20 7.88
N ALA A 160 12.59 8.35 7.73
CA ALA A 160 13.35 8.67 6.54
C ALA A 160 14.39 7.59 6.22
N LYS A 161 15.18 7.16 7.22
CA LYS A 161 16.17 6.09 7.04
C LYS A 161 15.53 4.76 6.64
N VAL A 162 14.41 4.40 7.28
CA VAL A 162 13.66 3.18 6.92
C VAL A 162 13.21 3.25 5.45
N ILE A 163 12.62 4.36 5.02
CA ILE A 163 12.13 4.52 3.65
C ILE A 163 13.28 4.52 2.64
N VAL A 164 14.44 5.18 2.94
CA VAL A 164 15.63 5.11 2.07
C VAL A 164 16.06 3.66 1.85
N VAL A 165 16.18 2.88 2.94
CA VAL A 165 16.59 1.47 2.83
C VAL A 165 15.57 0.64 2.06
N LEU A 166 14.26 0.85 2.30
CA LEU A 166 13.20 0.16 1.57
C LEU A 166 13.18 0.52 0.09
N SER A 167 13.42 1.80 -0.27
CA SER A 167 13.47 2.24 -1.66
C SER A 167 14.67 1.66 -2.41
N LEU A 168 15.84 1.65 -1.77
CA LEU A 168 17.04 1.02 -2.33
C LEU A 168 16.84 -0.49 -2.51
N ALA A 169 16.34 -1.16 -1.48
CA ALA A 169 16.05 -2.60 -1.56
C ALA A 169 15.00 -2.90 -2.64
N GLY A 170 13.91 -2.13 -2.70
CA GLY A 170 12.87 -2.28 -3.71
C GLY A 170 13.40 -2.10 -5.13
N ALA A 171 14.22 -1.09 -5.39
CA ALA A 171 14.82 -0.88 -6.71
C ALA A 171 15.77 -2.02 -7.12
N VAL A 172 16.58 -2.54 -6.18
CA VAL A 172 17.46 -3.70 -6.42
C VAL A 172 16.63 -4.95 -6.69
N LEU A 173 15.60 -5.19 -5.89
CA LEU A 173 14.72 -6.35 -6.05
C LEU A 173 13.81 -6.26 -7.29
N PHE A 174 13.72 -5.10 -7.92
CA PHE A 174 13.03 -4.93 -9.20
C PHE A 174 13.91 -5.34 -10.41
N LEU A 175 15.23 -5.38 -10.24
CA LEU A 175 16.18 -5.75 -11.31
C LEU A 175 15.95 -7.15 -11.89
N PRO A 176 15.60 -8.21 -11.11
CA PRO A 176 15.27 -9.51 -11.67
C PRO A 176 14.11 -9.47 -12.68
N SER A 177 13.07 -8.65 -12.44
CA SER A 177 11.95 -8.48 -13.37
C SER A 177 12.40 -7.85 -14.69
N ILE A 178 13.27 -6.82 -14.62
CA ILE A 178 13.90 -6.21 -15.80
C ILE A 178 14.77 -7.27 -16.50
N GLY A 179 15.59 -7.99 -15.75
CA GLY A 179 16.46 -9.05 -16.27
C GLY A 179 15.68 -10.15 -17.00
N MET A 180 14.54 -10.59 -16.45
CA MET A 180 13.66 -11.60 -17.09
C MET A 180 13.11 -11.10 -18.42
N TYR A 181 12.76 -9.83 -18.54
CA TYR A 181 12.34 -9.24 -19.81
C TYR A 181 13.44 -9.29 -20.87
N TYR A 182 14.69 -8.99 -20.50
CA TYR A 182 15.85 -9.04 -21.41
C TYR A 182 16.47 -10.45 -21.56
N GLY A 183 15.78 -11.49 -21.08
CA GLY A 183 16.21 -12.88 -21.28
C GLY A 183 17.27 -13.38 -20.31
N PHE A 184 17.53 -12.69 -19.20
CA PHE A 184 18.50 -13.11 -18.17
C PHE A 184 18.20 -14.53 -17.64
N HIS A 185 16.92 -14.88 -17.49
CA HIS A 185 16.48 -16.20 -17.08
C HIS A 185 16.94 -17.32 -18.03
N ASN A 186 17.11 -17.06 -19.33
CA ASN A 186 17.61 -18.04 -20.28
C ASN A 186 19.09 -18.32 -20.06
N TRP A 187 19.88 -17.25 -19.78
CA TRP A 187 21.28 -17.41 -19.45
C TRP A 187 21.46 -18.17 -18.12
N THR A 188 20.74 -17.80 -17.06
CA THR A 188 20.82 -18.49 -15.77
C THR A 188 20.39 -19.96 -15.87
N ALA A 189 19.36 -20.26 -16.64
CA ALA A 189 18.95 -21.64 -16.89
C ALA A 189 20.04 -22.43 -17.63
N SER A 190 20.69 -21.84 -18.63
CA SER A 190 21.75 -22.53 -19.40
C SER A 190 22.96 -22.88 -18.55
N VAL A 191 23.39 -21.99 -17.63
CA VAL A 191 24.58 -22.22 -16.77
C VAL A 191 24.26 -23.06 -15.53
N SER A 192 22.98 -23.23 -15.18
CA SER A 192 22.52 -23.98 -14.00
C SER A 192 21.87 -25.32 -14.34
N ALA A 193 22.05 -25.81 -15.55
CA ALA A 193 21.38 -27.03 -16.04
C ALA A 193 19.86 -27.01 -15.90
N GLY A 194 19.24 -25.81 -16.11
CA GLY A 194 17.80 -25.60 -16.07
C GLY A 194 17.22 -25.30 -14.68
N ILE A 195 18.03 -25.28 -13.62
CA ILE A 195 17.55 -25.09 -12.24
C ILE A 195 17.11 -23.65 -12.00
N VAL A 196 17.91 -22.68 -12.45
CA VAL A 196 17.62 -21.23 -12.23
C VAL A 196 16.91 -20.67 -13.46
N ASP A 197 15.68 -21.10 -13.65
CA ASP A 197 14.76 -20.63 -14.70
C ASP A 197 13.95 -19.38 -14.25
N ALA A 198 13.04 -18.91 -15.09
CA ALA A 198 12.18 -17.76 -14.78
C ALA A 198 11.31 -17.99 -13.52
N ARG A 199 10.84 -19.23 -13.29
CA ARG A 199 10.01 -19.54 -12.11
C ARG A 199 10.82 -19.50 -10.83
N PHE A 200 12.04 -20.04 -10.86
CA PHE A 200 12.95 -19.98 -9.71
C PHE A 200 13.26 -18.51 -9.36
N ILE A 201 13.59 -17.68 -10.36
CA ILE A 201 13.86 -16.25 -10.16
C ILE A 201 12.64 -15.55 -9.56
N ALA A 202 11.43 -15.82 -10.07
CA ALA A 202 10.19 -15.22 -9.55
C ALA A 202 9.92 -15.63 -8.09
N ILE A 203 10.15 -16.89 -7.71
CA ILE A 203 10.01 -17.36 -6.32
C ILE A 203 10.97 -16.62 -5.39
N ILE A 204 12.26 -16.56 -5.76
CA ILE A 204 13.28 -15.90 -4.94
C ILE A 204 12.99 -14.40 -4.85
N ASN A 205 12.63 -13.75 -5.96
CA ASN A 205 12.26 -12.34 -5.96
C ASN A 205 11.07 -12.07 -5.04
N THR A 206 9.99 -12.86 -5.15
CA THR A 206 8.82 -12.78 -4.26
C THR A 206 9.22 -13.00 -2.80
N ALA A 207 10.10 -13.94 -2.51
CA ALA A 207 10.55 -14.21 -1.16
C ALA A 207 11.33 -13.05 -0.54
N LEU A 208 12.11 -12.33 -1.31
CA LEU A 208 12.91 -11.19 -0.84
C LEU A 208 12.10 -9.87 -0.78
N GLU A 209 11.18 -9.66 -1.71
CA GLU A 209 10.39 -8.44 -1.82
C GLU A 209 9.22 -8.40 -0.82
N SER A 210 8.52 -9.52 -0.65
CA SER A 210 7.30 -9.57 0.15
C SER A 210 7.45 -9.09 1.58
N PRO A 211 8.53 -9.37 2.32
CA PRO A 211 8.75 -8.85 3.66
C PRO A 211 8.78 -7.32 3.75
N LEU A 212 9.09 -6.64 2.64
CA LEU A 212 9.28 -5.19 2.61
C LEU A 212 7.98 -4.42 2.34
N GLY A 213 7.00 -5.06 1.69
CA GLY A 213 5.84 -4.39 1.11
C GLY A 213 4.95 -3.61 2.10
N GLN A 214 4.78 -4.09 3.34
CA GLN A 214 3.91 -3.46 4.34
C GLN A 214 4.66 -2.69 5.43
N VAL A 215 5.99 -2.77 5.42
CA VAL A 215 6.84 -2.23 6.49
C VAL A 215 6.72 -0.71 6.60
N ALA A 216 6.54 0.00 5.49
CA ALA A 216 6.47 1.46 5.47
C ALA A 216 5.27 2.06 6.25
N MET A 217 4.18 1.31 6.44
CA MET A 217 3.02 1.81 7.21
C MET A 217 3.24 1.79 8.73
N ILE A 218 4.07 0.87 9.23
CA ILE A 218 4.24 0.62 10.66
C ILE A 218 4.74 1.85 11.41
N PRO A 219 5.75 2.61 10.93
CA PRO A 219 6.26 3.78 11.62
C PRO A 219 5.20 4.85 11.86
N LEU A 220 4.34 5.13 10.86
CA LEU A 220 3.28 6.11 11.00
C LEU A 220 2.24 5.68 12.03
N LEU A 221 1.80 4.42 11.96
CA LEU A 221 0.82 3.88 12.91
C LEU A 221 1.38 3.85 14.34
N ALA A 222 2.65 3.48 14.50
CA ALA A 222 3.34 3.51 15.80
C ALA A 222 3.47 4.94 16.34
N TRP A 223 3.80 5.91 15.48
CA TRP A 223 3.86 7.32 15.86
C TRP A 223 2.50 7.83 16.36
N ILE A 224 1.41 7.55 15.63
CA ILE A 224 0.04 7.93 16.02
C ILE A 224 -0.32 7.29 17.36
N ALA A 225 -0.04 6.00 17.55
CA ALA A 225 -0.34 5.29 18.79
C ALA A 225 0.35 5.94 20.00
N LYS A 226 1.57 6.47 19.82
CA LYS A 226 2.38 7.07 20.87
C LYS A 226 1.99 8.54 21.15
N ASN A 227 1.74 9.32 20.10
CA ASN A 227 1.69 10.78 20.22
C ASN A 227 0.28 11.38 20.05
N ALA A 228 -0.67 10.66 19.47
CA ALA A 228 -2.03 11.15 19.33
C ALA A 228 -2.72 11.29 20.69
N PRO A 229 -3.53 12.37 20.90
CA PRO A 229 -4.32 12.56 22.12
C PRO A 229 -5.15 11.31 22.42
N SER A 230 -5.21 10.90 23.70
CA SER A 230 -5.87 9.65 24.12
C SER A 230 -7.34 9.55 23.71
N ASN A 231 -8.04 10.69 23.71
CA ASN A 231 -9.45 10.82 23.32
C ASN A 231 -9.68 10.86 21.80
N MET A 232 -8.61 10.99 20.98
CA MET A 232 -8.70 11.15 19.52
C MET A 232 -7.87 10.13 18.74
N LYS A 233 -7.23 9.15 19.39
CA LYS A 233 -6.36 8.16 18.73
C LYS A 233 -7.06 7.47 17.56
N ALA A 234 -8.29 7.00 17.75
CA ALA A 234 -9.06 6.34 16.70
C ALA A 234 -9.28 7.25 15.48
N THR A 235 -9.55 8.53 15.72
CA THR A 235 -9.75 9.53 14.66
C THR A 235 -8.46 9.79 13.89
N PHE A 236 -7.33 9.94 14.60
CA PHE A 236 -6.01 10.06 13.97
C PHE A 236 -5.70 8.82 13.10
N PHE A 237 -5.92 7.62 13.63
CA PHE A 237 -5.74 6.39 12.83
C PHE A 237 -6.60 6.40 11.58
N ALA A 238 -7.89 6.72 11.68
CA ALA A 238 -8.81 6.72 10.53
C ALA A 238 -8.37 7.72 9.45
N VAL A 239 -8.07 8.96 9.82
CA VAL A 239 -7.69 10.02 8.87
C VAL A 239 -6.34 9.72 8.21
N PHE A 240 -5.35 9.29 8.97
CA PHE A 240 -4.04 8.97 8.40
C PHE A 240 -4.03 7.66 7.61
N ALA A 241 -4.85 6.67 7.98
CA ALA A 241 -5.07 5.49 7.15
C ALA A 241 -5.72 5.86 5.81
N SER A 242 -6.71 6.77 5.81
CA SER A 242 -7.31 7.29 4.59
C SER A 242 -6.28 8.03 3.72
N PHE A 243 -5.42 8.83 4.32
CA PHE A 243 -4.33 9.53 3.60
C PHE A 243 -3.33 8.55 2.97
N THR A 244 -2.94 7.49 3.69
CA THR A 244 -2.04 6.47 3.14
C THR A 244 -2.70 5.61 2.06
N ASN A 245 -4.01 5.40 2.14
CA ASN A 245 -4.77 4.73 1.07
C ASN A 245 -4.93 5.62 -0.16
N LEU A 246 -5.03 6.95 0.03
CA LEU A 246 -5.01 7.91 -1.07
C LEU A 246 -3.70 7.84 -1.88
N ALA A 247 -2.57 7.54 -1.23
CA ALA A 247 -1.31 7.30 -1.92
C ALA A 247 -1.37 6.09 -2.87
N LEU A 248 -2.13 5.05 -2.55
CA LEU A 248 -2.37 3.92 -3.46
C LEU A 248 -3.21 4.35 -4.68
N SER A 249 -4.16 5.28 -4.50
CA SER A 249 -4.90 5.86 -5.62
C SER A 249 -3.99 6.70 -6.52
N ALA A 250 -3.03 7.45 -5.93
CA ALA A 250 -1.99 8.13 -6.69
C ALA A 250 -1.12 7.14 -7.48
N SER A 251 -0.67 6.04 -6.84
CA SER A 251 0.06 4.96 -7.51
C SER A 251 -0.72 4.38 -8.69
N ALA A 252 -2.02 4.13 -8.52
CA ALA A 252 -2.88 3.61 -9.59
C ALA A 252 -3.01 4.59 -10.77
N LEU A 253 -3.15 5.90 -10.49
CA LEU A 253 -3.18 6.93 -11.53
C LEU A 253 -1.84 7.05 -12.26
N LEU A 254 -0.73 7.06 -11.53
CA LEU A 254 0.61 7.08 -12.15
C LEU A 254 0.84 5.84 -13.01
N THR A 255 0.41 4.67 -12.54
CA THR A 255 0.45 3.41 -13.32
C THR A 255 -0.37 3.53 -14.60
N LYS A 256 -1.60 4.10 -14.52
CA LYS A 256 -2.44 4.36 -15.70
C LYS A 256 -1.70 5.21 -16.72
N TYR A 257 -1.17 6.37 -16.31
CA TYR A 257 -0.46 7.28 -17.22
C TYR A 257 0.83 6.67 -17.79
N LEU A 258 1.57 5.88 -17.00
CA LEU A 258 2.73 5.16 -17.54
C LEU A 258 2.32 4.15 -18.61
N ASN A 259 1.18 3.46 -18.43
CA ASN A 259 0.65 2.52 -19.44
C ASN A 259 -0.03 3.21 -20.64
N GLU A 260 -0.34 4.51 -20.56
CA GLU A 260 -0.72 5.34 -21.70
C GLU A 260 0.50 5.80 -22.51
N ILE A 261 1.65 6.02 -21.85
CA ILE A 261 2.90 6.39 -22.48
C ILE A 261 3.58 5.16 -23.11
N PHE A 262 3.69 4.08 -22.33
CA PHE A 262 4.29 2.82 -22.77
C PHE A 262 3.16 1.84 -23.12
N VAL A 263 2.85 1.75 -24.39
CA VAL A 263 1.70 0.97 -24.87
C VAL A 263 2.07 -0.50 -24.98
N ILE A 264 1.47 -1.31 -24.12
CA ILE A 264 1.65 -2.77 -24.10
C ILE A 264 0.34 -3.43 -24.47
N THR A 265 0.35 -4.29 -25.47
CA THR A 265 -0.86 -4.99 -25.93
C THR A 265 -0.72 -6.48 -25.74
N ARG A 266 -1.84 -7.12 -25.34
CA ARG A 266 -1.94 -8.57 -25.26
C ARG A 266 -2.56 -9.12 -26.56
N GLY A 267 -2.05 -10.26 -27.01
CA GLY A 267 -2.65 -10.98 -28.12
C GLY A 267 -4.06 -11.47 -27.78
N VAL A 268 -5.03 -11.10 -28.60
CA VAL A 268 -6.42 -11.55 -28.45
C VAL A 268 -6.81 -12.39 -29.67
N LYS A 269 -7.30 -13.60 -29.42
CA LYS A 269 -7.87 -14.48 -30.43
C LYS A 269 -9.38 -14.52 -30.25
N ASN A 270 -10.11 -14.46 -31.35
CA ASN A 270 -11.56 -14.70 -31.36
C ASN A 270 -11.80 -16.17 -30.93
N LYS A 271 -12.57 -16.35 -29.86
CA LYS A 271 -12.85 -17.68 -29.30
C LYS A 271 -13.68 -18.58 -30.23
N VAL A 272 -14.41 -17.98 -31.17
CA VAL A 272 -15.32 -18.70 -32.10
C VAL A 272 -14.60 -19.01 -33.41
N THR A 273 -13.94 -18.02 -34.03
CA THR A 273 -13.30 -18.16 -35.34
C THR A 273 -11.83 -18.57 -35.25
N GLY A 274 -11.18 -18.42 -34.08
CA GLY A 274 -9.74 -18.65 -33.88
C GLY A 274 -8.84 -17.56 -34.48
N GLU A 275 -9.43 -16.55 -35.15
CA GLU A 275 -8.67 -15.49 -35.80
C GLU A 275 -8.00 -14.57 -34.76
N ILE A 276 -6.80 -14.09 -35.08
CA ILE A 276 -6.05 -13.14 -34.27
C ILE A 276 -6.69 -11.76 -34.44
N VAL A 277 -7.33 -11.25 -33.39
CA VAL A 277 -7.96 -9.91 -33.37
C VAL A 277 -6.90 -8.83 -33.09
N SER A 278 -5.94 -9.11 -32.21
CA SER A 278 -4.78 -8.27 -31.97
C SER A 278 -3.54 -9.13 -31.72
N THR A 279 -2.39 -8.66 -32.20
CA THR A 279 -1.08 -9.25 -31.88
C THR A 279 -0.58 -8.75 -30.54
N SER A 280 0.15 -9.61 -29.82
CA SER A 280 0.84 -9.16 -28.60
C SER A 280 2.03 -8.27 -28.96
N ASP A 281 2.17 -7.17 -28.26
CA ASP A 281 3.35 -6.29 -28.35
C ASP A 281 3.83 -5.93 -26.93
N TYR A 282 5.03 -6.40 -26.61
CA TYR A 282 5.73 -6.15 -25.34
C TYR A 282 6.99 -5.31 -25.53
N SER A 283 7.17 -4.68 -26.70
CA SER A 283 8.42 -3.97 -27.03
C SER A 283 8.75 -2.83 -26.06
N GLU A 284 7.74 -2.13 -25.55
CA GLU A 284 7.92 -1.02 -24.61
C GLU A 284 7.96 -1.44 -23.14
N LEU A 285 7.69 -2.71 -22.83
CA LEU A 285 7.66 -3.21 -21.44
C LEU A 285 9.01 -3.00 -20.73
N GLY A 286 10.15 -3.18 -21.43
CA GLY A 286 11.46 -2.98 -20.85
C GLY A 286 11.69 -1.55 -20.36
N LEU A 287 11.29 -0.55 -21.16
CA LEU A 287 11.38 0.86 -20.80
C LEU A 287 10.44 1.22 -19.67
N LEU A 288 9.22 0.66 -19.66
CA LEU A 288 8.27 0.81 -18.54
C LEU A 288 8.86 0.28 -17.23
N LEU A 289 9.46 -0.92 -17.25
CA LEU A 289 10.08 -1.51 -16.06
C LEU A 289 11.23 -0.67 -15.53
N ILE A 290 12.12 -0.17 -16.42
CA ILE A 290 13.22 0.72 -16.04
C ILE A 290 12.68 2.02 -15.45
N THR A 291 11.64 2.61 -16.04
CA THR A 291 11.01 3.83 -15.54
C THR A 291 10.43 3.63 -14.15
N VAL A 292 9.73 2.52 -13.89
CA VAL A 292 9.20 2.16 -12.57
C VAL A 292 10.34 1.99 -11.56
N ALA A 293 11.43 1.33 -11.93
CA ALA A 293 12.61 1.17 -11.05
C ALA A 293 13.24 2.53 -10.67
N ILE A 294 13.34 3.45 -11.62
CA ILE A 294 13.83 4.82 -11.36
C ILE A 294 12.88 5.56 -10.42
N LEU A 295 11.57 5.49 -10.65
CA LEU A 295 10.57 6.14 -9.80
C LEU A 295 10.52 5.54 -8.39
N THR A 296 10.85 4.26 -8.24
CA THR A 296 10.97 3.59 -6.92
C THR A 296 12.05 4.24 -6.05
N LEU A 297 13.08 4.81 -6.65
CA LEU A 297 14.11 5.60 -5.97
C LEU A 297 13.76 7.09 -5.92
N ALA A 298 13.43 7.68 -7.09
CA ALA A 298 13.32 9.12 -7.24
C ALA A 298 12.21 9.74 -6.38
N LEU A 299 11.03 9.12 -6.32
CA LEU A 299 9.90 9.68 -5.59
C LEU A 299 10.15 9.75 -4.06
N PRO A 300 10.56 8.67 -3.37
CA PRO A 300 10.81 8.74 -1.94
C PRO A 300 12.04 9.55 -1.58
N LEU A 301 13.13 9.43 -2.35
CA LEU A 301 14.35 10.18 -2.10
C LEU A 301 14.13 11.68 -2.30
N GLY A 302 13.41 12.09 -3.35
CA GLY A 302 13.04 13.49 -3.58
C GLY A 302 12.14 14.10 -2.50
N ALA A 303 11.40 13.27 -1.74
CA ALA A 303 10.63 13.74 -0.59
C ALA A 303 11.43 13.84 0.71
N ILE A 304 12.59 13.17 0.79
CA ILE A 304 13.44 13.14 1.98
C ILE A 304 14.53 14.22 1.92
N PHE A 305 15.07 14.47 0.73
CA PHE A 305 16.15 15.43 0.46
C PHE A 305 15.63 16.68 -0.27
#